data_6abd89acad90a4acd3bf8406250f8b8a
#
_entry.id   6abd89acad90a4acd3bf8406250f8b8a
#
_cell.length_a   1.000
_cell.length_b   1.000
_cell.length_c   1.000
_cell.angle_alpha   90.00
_cell.angle_beta   90.00
_cell.angle_gamma   90.00
#
_symmetry.space_group_name_H-M   'P 1'
#
loop_
_entity.id
_entity.type
_entity.pdbx_description
1 polymer ?
#
loop_
_entity_poly.entity_id
_entity_poly.type
_entity_poly.pdbx_seq_one_letter_code
_entity_poly.pdbx_strand_id
1 'polypeptide(L)'
;MSLMSETAASEAQQLMGLDTVRIKSPYMARNIVDKVKAQGQSYCQVLNETGELLWEVTRTNLKGSYDSRIMVKPMYEDCQKSKSGKPEWHPSPPYLIVECSVPKAMHGQNVYGVIEDMQTACENVRTLLQQLMGIELPHTGNWTVQRVDWAESFQLPYQAVQEFFEGIYHVAFPRRKMQKYGNCLLYTSPSPRDKRQSRMP
;
A
#
# COMPACT_ATOMS: atom_id res chain seq x y z
N MET A 1 -32.66 23.21 -34.31
CA MET A 1 -31.26 23.26 -33.88
C MET A 1 -31.26 24.07 -32.60
N SER A 2 -31.31 23.36 -31.47
CA SER A 2 -31.34 23.98 -30.15
C SER A 2 -29.94 23.97 -29.61
N LEU A 3 -29.42 25.12 -29.27
CA LEU A 3 -28.16 25.35 -28.57
C LEU A 3 -28.30 24.69 -27.20
N MET A 4 -27.67 23.54 -27.02
CA MET A 4 -27.48 22.96 -25.70
C MET A 4 -26.57 23.88 -24.93
N SER A 5 -27.09 24.38 -23.83
CA SER A 5 -26.43 25.30 -22.92
C SER A 5 -25.16 24.73 -22.34
N GLU A 6 -24.05 25.42 -22.54
CA GLU A 6 -22.70 25.21 -21.99
C GLU A 6 -22.60 25.45 -20.48
N THR A 7 -23.67 25.31 -19.72
CA THR A 7 -23.68 25.66 -18.27
C THR A 7 -23.85 24.50 -17.33
N ALA A 8 -23.28 23.34 -17.62
CA ALA A 8 -23.26 22.23 -16.66
C ALA A 8 -21.93 21.45 -16.61
N ALA A 9 -20.83 22.08 -16.96
CA ALA A 9 -19.54 21.66 -16.41
C ALA A 9 -19.44 22.20 -14.98
N SER A 10 -20.28 21.68 -14.10
CA SER A 10 -20.09 21.79 -12.65
C SER A 10 -18.63 21.34 -12.41
N GLU A 11 -17.82 22.25 -11.89
CA GLU A 11 -16.43 22.03 -11.52
C GLU A 11 -16.35 20.69 -10.77
N ALA A 12 -15.87 19.66 -11.46
CA ALA A 12 -15.60 18.37 -10.84
C ALA A 12 -14.54 18.64 -9.80
N GLN A 13 -14.93 18.64 -8.54
CA GLN A 13 -14.01 18.91 -7.45
C GLN A 13 -12.97 17.80 -7.47
N GLN A 14 -11.81 18.14 -8.00
CA GLN A 14 -10.64 17.26 -8.06
C GLN A 14 -10.00 17.24 -6.68
N LEU A 15 -9.96 16.07 -6.06
CA LEU A 15 -9.32 15.86 -4.78
C LEU A 15 -8.05 15.05 -5.01
N MET A 16 -6.89 15.62 -4.70
CA MET A 16 -5.59 14.97 -4.81
C MET A 16 -5.00 14.74 -3.42
N GLY A 17 -4.41 13.58 -3.18
CA GLY A 17 -3.75 13.34 -1.90
C GLY A 17 -3.17 11.95 -1.73
N LEU A 18 -2.66 11.72 -0.53
CA LEU A 18 -2.05 10.47 -0.13
C LEU A 18 -3.10 9.36 -0.05
N ASP A 19 -2.87 8.27 -0.78
CA ASP A 19 -3.66 7.04 -0.63
C ASP A 19 -2.94 6.04 0.27
N THR A 20 -1.73 5.63 -0.09
CA THR A 20 -0.99 4.62 0.66
C THR A 20 0.41 5.11 0.96
N VAL A 21 0.85 4.88 2.18
CA VAL A 21 2.23 5.12 2.60
C VAL A 21 2.87 3.85 3.10
N ARG A 22 4.17 3.69 2.80
CA ARG A 22 5.04 2.72 3.41
C ARG A 22 6.24 3.44 4.02
N ILE A 23 6.38 3.33 5.33
CA ILE A 23 7.39 4.02 6.10
C ILE A 23 8.21 3.03 6.92
N LYS A 24 9.51 3.34 7.09
CA LYS A 24 10.45 2.59 7.93
C LYS A 24 10.74 3.42 9.17
N SER A 25 10.58 2.82 10.34
CA SER A 25 10.98 3.47 11.60
C SER A 25 12.50 3.58 11.71
N PRO A 26 13.02 4.45 12.56
CA PRO A 26 14.41 4.34 13.01
C PRO A 26 14.63 3.02 13.75
N TYR A 27 15.88 2.67 14.01
CA TYR A 27 16.19 1.55 14.88
C TYR A 27 15.68 1.81 16.28
N MET A 28 15.15 0.79 16.91
CA MET A 28 14.53 0.89 18.23
C MET A 28 14.87 -0.29 19.12
N ALA A 29 14.47 -0.22 20.38
CA ALA A 29 14.72 -1.27 21.35
C ALA A 29 14.05 -2.59 20.92
N ARG A 30 14.77 -3.69 21.04
CA ARG A 30 14.32 -5.02 20.62
C ARG A 30 12.99 -5.43 21.25
N ASN A 31 12.79 -5.13 22.54
CA ASN A 31 11.56 -5.46 23.25
C ASN A 31 10.29 -4.83 22.64
N ILE A 32 10.39 -3.66 22.00
CA ILE A 32 9.27 -3.02 21.31
C ILE A 32 8.95 -3.81 20.04
N VAL A 33 9.96 -4.13 19.24
CA VAL A 33 9.80 -4.88 17.98
C VAL A 33 9.35 -6.32 18.25
N ASP A 34 9.83 -6.94 19.32
CA ASP A 34 9.43 -8.29 19.74
C ASP A 34 7.96 -8.33 20.18
N LYS A 35 7.44 -7.27 20.83
CA LYS A 35 5.99 -7.15 21.10
C LYS A 35 5.16 -7.17 19.81
N VAL A 36 5.60 -6.44 18.79
CA VAL A 36 4.95 -6.44 17.47
C VAL A 36 5.01 -7.84 16.85
N LYS A 37 6.18 -8.49 16.93
CA LYS A 37 6.37 -9.85 16.43
C LYS A 37 5.44 -10.86 17.11
N ALA A 38 5.28 -10.76 18.41
CA ALA A 38 4.41 -11.66 19.18
C ALA A 38 2.92 -11.56 18.82
N GLN A 39 2.48 -10.42 18.30
CA GLN A 39 1.10 -10.20 17.84
C GLN A 39 0.92 -10.56 16.36
N GLY A 40 1.98 -10.89 15.64
CA GLY A 40 1.98 -11.15 14.21
C GLY A 40 1.75 -12.61 13.86
N GLN A 41 1.50 -12.82 12.57
CA GLN A 41 1.49 -14.14 11.95
C GLN A 41 2.79 -14.34 11.19
N SER A 42 3.47 -15.44 11.45
CA SER A 42 4.65 -15.84 10.70
C SER A 42 4.28 -16.61 9.45
N TYR A 43 4.86 -16.21 8.35
CA TYR A 43 4.79 -16.91 7.07
C TYR A 43 6.18 -17.44 6.76
N CYS A 44 6.30 -18.73 6.47
CA CYS A 44 7.58 -19.34 6.12
C CYS A 44 7.48 -20.18 4.85
N GLN A 45 8.59 -20.39 4.20
CA GLN A 45 8.74 -21.38 3.15
C GLN A 45 9.73 -22.43 3.59
N VAL A 46 9.32 -23.68 3.51
CA VAL A 46 10.10 -24.86 3.87
C VAL A 46 10.25 -25.74 2.65
N LEU A 47 11.45 -26.30 2.42
CA LEU A 47 11.64 -27.34 1.41
C LEU A 47 10.98 -28.63 1.90
N ASN A 48 10.03 -29.16 1.10
CA ASN A 48 9.30 -30.37 1.46
C ASN A 48 10.18 -31.60 1.62
N GLU A 49 11.28 -31.66 0.88
CA GLU A 49 12.20 -32.82 0.86
C GLU A 49 13.07 -32.91 2.12
N THR A 50 13.55 -31.78 2.62
CA THR A 50 14.52 -31.73 3.73
C THR A 50 13.95 -31.13 5.00
N GLY A 51 12.82 -30.45 4.94
CA GLY A 51 12.29 -29.65 6.05
C GLY A 51 13.09 -28.37 6.31
N GLU A 52 14.01 -27.99 5.41
CA GLU A 52 14.85 -26.81 5.56
C GLU A 52 14.02 -25.54 5.43
N LEU A 53 14.15 -24.62 6.40
CA LEU A 53 13.53 -23.31 6.40
C LEU A 53 14.29 -22.39 5.44
N LEU A 54 13.66 -22.01 4.32
CA LEU A 54 14.25 -21.10 3.34
C LEU A 54 14.12 -19.65 3.76
N TRP A 55 12.95 -19.26 4.28
CA TRP A 55 12.72 -17.92 4.81
C TRP A 55 11.52 -17.88 5.75
N GLU A 56 11.54 -16.96 6.66
CA GLU A 56 10.43 -16.62 7.55
C GLU A 56 10.20 -15.11 7.56
N VAL A 57 8.94 -14.70 7.51
CA VAL A 57 8.51 -13.30 7.61
C VAL A 57 7.34 -13.20 8.55
N THR A 58 7.45 -12.33 9.54
CA THR A 58 6.33 -12.01 10.43
C THR A 58 5.62 -10.74 9.97
N ARG A 59 4.30 -10.77 9.90
CA ARG A 59 3.44 -9.63 9.58
C ARG A 59 2.31 -9.54 10.58
N THR A 60 1.97 -8.35 11.00
CA THR A 60 0.83 -8.07 11.85
C THR A 60 -0.13 -7.18 11.09
N ASN A 61 -1.31 -7.70 10.76
CA ASN A 61 -2.38 -6.92 10.17
C ASN A 61 -3.27 -6.41 11.29
N LEU A 62 -3.08 -5.17 11.69
CA LEU A 62 -3.95 -4.52 12.65
C LEU A 62 -5.21 -4.02 11.95
N LYS A 63 -6.36 -4.19 12.59
CA LYS A 63 -7.56 -3.51 12.14
C LYS A 63 -7.43 -2.02 12.44
N GLY A 64 -7.47 -1.22 11.40
CA GLY A 64 -7.65 0.22 11.52
C GLY A 64 -9.13 0.56 11.72
N SER A 65 -9.46 1.85 11.64
CA SER A 65 -10.83 2.32 11.65
C SER A 65 -11.61 1.77 10.43
N TYR A 66 -12.82 1.28 10.63
CA TYR A 66 -13.72 0.77 9.59
C TYR A 66 -13.10 -0.27 8.64
N ASP A 67 -12.64 -1.39 9.17
CA ASP A 67 -12.02 -2.50 8.42
C ASP A 67 -10.75 -2.12 7.62
N SER A 68 -10.21 -0.93 7.80
CA SER A 68 -8.90 -0.62 7.27
C SER A 68 -7.84 -1.46 7.98
N ARG A 69 -6.84 -1.92 7.23
CA ARG A 69 -5.75 -2.72 7.78
C ARG A 69 -4.46 -1.93 7.73
N ILE A 70 -3.77 -1.90 8.86
CA ILE A 70 -2.42 -1.38 8.93
C ILE A 70 -1.48 -2.59 8.98
N MET A 71 -0.62 -2.71 8.00
CA MET A 71 0.42 -3.73 8.01
C MET A 71 1.61 -3.22 8.80
N VAL A 72 2.04 -3.97 9.80
CA VAL A 72 3.26 -3.70 10.57
C VAL A 72 4.16 -4.91 10.45
N LYS A 73 5.39 -4.70 9.97
CA LYS A 73 6.37 -5.75 9.77
C LYS A 73 7.57 -5.50 10.68
N PRO A 74 7.81 -6.34 11.70
CA PRO A 74 9.04 -6.31 12.49
C PRO A 74 10.21 -6.78 11.63
N MET A 75 11.32 -6.07 11.70
CA MET A 75 12.53 -6.33 10.93
C MET A 75 13.74 -6.40 11.83
N TYR A 76 14.63 -7.33 11.54
CA TYR A 76 15.90 -7.57 12.24
C TYR A 76 17.07 -7.63 11.27
N GLU A 77 16.78 -7.40 9.99
CA GLU A 77 17.74 -7.47 8.89
C GLU A 77 17.48 -6.32 7.92
N ASP A 78 18.53 -5.78 7.38
CA ASP A 78 18.48 -4.81 6.28
C ASP A 78 18.87 -5.47 4.96
N CYS A 79 18.11 -5.15 3.92
CA CYS A 79 18.40 -5.60 2.57
C CYS A 79 19.34 -4.61 1.88
N GLN A 80 20.48 -5.09 1.46
CA GLN A 80 21.47 -4.34 0.68
C GLN A 80 21.57 -4.96 -0.71
N LYS A 81 21.93 -4.15 -1.71
CA LYS A 81 22.25 -4.67 -3.02
C LYS A 81 23.71 -5.12 -3.02
N SER A 82 23.95 -6.38 -3.34
CA SER A 82 25.31 -6.88 -3.57
C SER A 82 25.94 -6.22 -4.80
N LYS A 83 27.25 -6.41 -4.96
CA LYS A 83 27.98 -5.94 -6.16
C LYS A 83 27.40 -6.52 -7.48
N SER A 84 26.75 -7.66 -7.39
CA SER A 84 26.04 -8.30 -8.52
C SER A 84 24.61 -7.77 -8.73
N GLY A 85 24.16 -6.82 -7.93
CA GLY A 85 22.80 -6.27 -7.97
C GLY A 85 21.72 -7.15 -7.33
N LYS A 86 22.11 -8.30 -6.76
CA LYS A 86 21.17 -9.19 -6.04
C LYS A 86 20.92 -8.66 -4.63
N PRO A 87 19.70 -8.83 -4.09
CA PRO A 87 19.41 -8.48 -2.70
C PRO A 87 20.13 -9.44 -1.75
N GLU A 88 20.85 -8.88 -0.79
CA GLU A 88 21.50 -9.61 0.31
C GLU A 88 20.98 -9.06 1.63
N TRP A 89 20.62 -9.96 2.54
CA TRP A 89 20.09 -9.61 3.86
C TRP A 89 21.17 -9.72 4.91
N HIS A 90 21.36 -8.67 5.67
CA HIS A 90 22.35 -8.59 6.74
C HIS A 90 21.68 -8.28 8.07
N PRO A 91 22.11 -8.92 9.18
CA PRO A 91 21.59 -8.58 10.50
C PRO A 91 21.70 -7.08 10.78
N SER A 92 20.62 -6.51 11.31
CA SER A 92 20.56 -5.09 11.67
C SER A 92 19.90 -4.90 13.03
N PRO A 93 20.08 -3.73 13.67
CA PRO A 93 19.26 -3.37 14.81
C PRO A 93 17.78 -3.40 14.44
N PRO A 94 16.88 -3.76 15.38
CA PRO A 94 15.46 -3.92 15.08
C PRO A 94 14.77 -2.63 14.65
N TYR A 95 13.83 -2.74 13.71
CA TYR A 95 12.99 -1.64 13.24
C TYR A 95 11.64 -2.16 12.72
N LEU A 96 10.72 -1.26 12.45
CA LEU A 96 9.40 -1.57 11.90
C LEU A 96 9.25 -1.00 10.49
N ILE A 97 8.58 -1.76 9.63
CA ILE A 97 8.00 -1.25 8.39
C ILE A 97 6.50 -1.19 8.58
N VAL A 98 5.91 -0.02 8.33
CA VAL A 98 4.48 0.22 8.41
C VAL A 98 3.95 0.57 7.03
N GLU A 99 2.86 -0.08 6.62
CA GLU A 99 2.18 0.22 5.36
C GLU A 99 0.67 0.25 5.58
N CYS A 100 0.02 1.31 5.14
CA CYS A 100 -1.43 1.45 5.21
C CYS A 100 -1.97 2.44 4.18
N SER A 101 -3.26 2.30 3.87
CA SER A 101 -4.02 3.38 3.24
C SER A 101 -4.33 4.44 4.29
N VAL A 102 -3.76 5.63 4.12
CA VAL A 102 -3.89 6.72 5.09
C VAL A 102 -5.34 7.18 5.24
N PRO A 103 -6.10 7.44 4.16
CA PRO A 103 -7.50 7.82 4.28
C PRO A 103 -8.35 6.77 5.00
N LYS A 104 -8.12 5.48 4.71
CA LYS A 104 -8.83 4.40 5.40
C LYS A 104 -8.49 4.34 6.88
N ALA A 105 -7.24 4.54 7.24
CA ALA A 105 -6.81 4.55 8.64
C ALA A 105 -7.40 5.74 9.41
N MET A 106 -7.54 6.90 8.76
CA MET A 106 -7.99 8.14 9.38
C MET A 106 -9.51 8.32 9.36
N HIS A 107 -10.15 8.00 8.23
CA HIS A 107 -11.56 8.27 7.97
C HIS A 107 -12.41 7.00 7.80
N GLY A 108 -11.78 5.83 7.82
CA GLY A 108 -12.43 4.55 7.59
C GLY A 108 -12.81 4.26 6.14
N GLN A 109 -12.53 5.18 5.23
CA GLN A 109 -12.84 5.06 3.80
C GLN A 109 -11.82 5.89 2.99
N ASN A 110 -11.68 5.60 1.70
CA ASN A 110 -10.75 6.29 0.80
C ASN A 110 -11.45 6.99 -0.38
N VAL A 111 -12.75 7.23 -0.27
CA VAL A 111 -13.55 7.86 -1.34
C VAL A 111 -13.62 9.37 -1.13
N TYR A 112 -13.73 9.79 0.13
CA TYR A 112 -13.82 11.20 0.51
C TYR A 112 -12.72 11.56 1.51
N GLY A 113 -12.23 12.77 1.40
CA GLY A 113 -11.19 13.29 2.27
C GLY A 113 -9.81 12.98 1.70
N VAL A 114 -9.11 14.05 1.43
CA VAL A 114 -7.73 14.01 0.94
C VAL A 114 -6.83 14.36 2.11
N ILE A 115 -5.75 13.63 2.23
CA ILE A 115 -4.71 13.95 3.18
C ILE A 115 -3.55 14.52 2.38
N GLU A 116 -3.37 15.82 2.45
CA GLU A 116 -2.33 16.53 1.69
C GLU A 116 -1.01 16.60 2.47
N ASP A 117 -1.10 16.65 3.79
CA ASP A 117 0.09 16.74 4.65
C ASP A 117 0.59 15.35 5.07
N MET A 118 1.69 14.96 4.48
CA MET A 118 2.39 13.69 4.73
C MET A 118 2.85 13.56 6.18
N GLN A 119 3.33 14.64 6.80
CA GLN A 119 3.86 14.56 8.17
C GLN A 119 2.73 14.30 9.16
N THR A 120 1.65 15.05 9.06
CA THR A 120 0.45 14.85 9.88
C THR A 120 -0.15 13.46 9.66
N ALA A 121 -0.20 13.00 8.41
CA ALA A 121 -0.68 11.66 8.08
C ALA A 121 0.14 10.56 8.78
N CYS A 122 1.45 10.62 8.68
CA CYS A 122 2.34 9.63 9.31
C CYS A 122 2.26 9.69 10.83
N GLU A 123 2.14 10.88 11.42
CA GLU A 123 2.03 11.05 12.86
C GLU A 123 0.70 10.49 13.41
N ASN A 124 -0.38 10.66 12.67
CA ASN A 124 -1.67 10.06 13.01
C ASN A 124 -1.61 8.53 12.93
N VAL A 125 -0.97 7.98 11.89
CA VAL A 125 -0.75 6.52 11.77
C VAL A 125 0.09 6.02 12.94
N ARG A 126 1.15 6.72 13.34
CA ARG A 126 1.97 6.39 14.51
C ARG A 126 1.12 6.35 15.78
N THR A 127 0.33 7.38 16.02
CA THR A 127 -0.54 7.49 17.20
C THR A 127 -1.55 6.35 17.25
N LEU A 128 -2.17 6.04 16.12
CA LEU A 128 -3.09 4.90 16.01
C LEU A 128 -2.38 3.57 16.31
N LEU A 129 -1.18 3.35 15.80
CA LEU A 129 -0.39 2.15 16.10
C LEU A 129 -0.05 2.05 17.57
N GLN A 130 0.35 3.14 18.22
CA GLN A 130 0.63 3.16 19.66
C GLN A 130 -0.58 2.72 20.47
N GLN A 131 -1.76 3.24 20.11
CA GLN A 131 -3.01 2.88 20.78
C GLN A 131 -3.40 1.41 20.54
N LEU A 132 -3.29 0.92 19.31
CA LEU A 132 -3.69 -0.45 18.96
C LEU A 132 -2.76 -1.51 19.55
N MET A 133 -1.47 -1.21 19.67
CA MET A 133 -0.45 -2.18 20.08
C MET A 133 0.04 -1.99 21.53
N GLY A 134 -0.30 -0.89 22.18
CA GLY A 134 0.19 -0.58 23.52
C GLY A 134 1.72 -0.43 23.57
N ILE A 135 2.30 0.21 22.55
CA ILE A 135 3.75 0.45 22.44
C ILE A 135 4.03 1.93 22.26
N GLU A 136 5.21 2.37 22.66
CA GLU A 136 5.70 3.70 22.34
C GLU A 136 6.55 3.67 21.07
N LEU A 137 6.27 4.59 20.16
CA LEU A 137 6.99 4.74 18.90
C LEU A 137 7.64 6.12 18.80
N PRO A 138 8.85 6.24 18.25
CA PRO A 138 9.50 7.51 18.05
C PRO A 138 8.71 8.41 17.10
N HIS A 139 8.89 9.72 17.21
CA HIS A 139 8.26 10.72 16.35
C HIS A 139 8.59 10.46 14.88
N THR A 140 7.58 10.64 14.00
CA THR A 140 7.68 10.27 12.57
C THR A 140 8.67 11.11 11.78
N GLY A 141 9.10 12.26 12.26
CA GLY A 141 10.18 13.05 11.66
C GLY A 141 11.51 12.29 11.49
N ASN A 142 11.70 11.20 12.26
CA ASN A 142 12.87 10.32 12.15
C ASN A 142 12.62 9.06 11.31
N TRP A 143 11.45 8.92 10.70
CA TRP A 143 11.11 7.77 9.88
C TRP A 143 11.48 8.02 8.41
N THR A 144 11.78 6.94 7.69
CA THR A 144 12.12 7.00 6.28
C THR A 144 10.93 6.55 5.45
N VAL A 145 10.54 7.38 4.49
CA VAL A 145 9.51 7.03 3.51
C VAL A 145 10.10 6.08 2.48
N GLN A 146 9.46 4.91 2.30
CA GLN A 146 9.86 3.91 1.31
C GLN A 146 8.98 3.91 0.07
N ARG A 147 7.68 4.22 0.24
CA ARG A 147 6.70 4.29 -0.84
C ARG A 147 5.60 5.26 -0.48
N VAL A 148 5.16 6.00 -1.47
CA VAL A 148 3.98 6.84 -1.42
C VAL A 148 3.15 6.55 -2.65
N ASP A 149 1.88 6.25 -2.46
CA ASP A 149 0.90 6.23 -3.53
C ASP A 149 0.05 7.49 -3.40
N TRP A 150 0.07 8.27 -4.46
CA TRP A 150 -0.72 9.48 -4.59
C TRP A 150 -1.94 9.17 -5.43
N ALA A 151 -3.12 9.51 -4.96
CA ALA A 151 -4.37 9.28 -5.65
C ALA A 151 -5.04 10.59 -6.03
N GLU A 152 -5.70 10.53 -7.14
CA GLU A 152 -6.53 11.59 -7.66
C GLU A 152 -7.97 11.08 -7.71
N SER A 153 -8.89 11.79 -7.06
CA SER A 153 -10.30 11.43 -6.99
C SER A 153 -11.14 12.48 -7.69
N PHE A 154 -12.04 12.02 -8.55
CA PHE A 154 -12.97 12.86 -9.27
C PHE A 154 -14.39 12.54 -8.83
N GLN A 155 -15.16 13.58 -8.52
CA GLN A 155 -16.58 13.43 -8.28
C GLN A 155 -17.32 13.56 -9.60
N LEU A 156 -17.90 12.48 -10.06
CA LEU A 156 -18.66 12.42 -11.30
C LEU A 156 -20.11 12.03 -11.02
N PRO A 157 -21.09 12.51 -11.81
CA PRO A 157 -22.44 11.97 -11.77
C PRO A 157 -22.44 10.46 -12.03
N TYR A 158 -23.35 9.73 -11.38
CA TYR A 158 -23.39 8.26 -11.46
C TYR A 158 -23.42 7.72 -12.90
N GLN A 159 -24.22 8.37 -13.77
CA GLN A 159 -24.29 7.99 -15.17
C GLN A 159 -22.96 8.17 -15.90
N ALA A 160 -22.27 9.29 -15.67
CA ALA A 160 -20.95 9.53 -16.25
C ALA A 160 -19.90 8.52 -15.76
N VAL A 161 -20.00 8.07 -14.51
CA VAL A 161 -19.13 6.98 -13.98
C VAL A 161 -19.37 5.68 -14.74
N GLN A 162 -20.62 5.31 -15.00
CA GLN A 162 -20.94 4.10 -15.76
C GLN A 162 -20.41 4.17 -17.20
N GLU A 163 -20.68 5.26 -17.89
CA GLU A 163 -20.20 5.48 -19.27
C GLU A 163 -18.65 5.44 -19.34
N PHE A 164 -17.98 6.03 -18.34
CA PHE A 164 -16.54 6.01 -18.24
C PHE A 164 -15.99 4.57 -18.05
N PHE A 165 -16.62 3.78 -17.17
CA PHE A 165 -16.23 2.39 -16.96
C PHE A 165 -16.47 1.53 -18.20
N GLU A 166 -17.58 1.71 -18.89
CA GLU A 166 -17.87 1.01 -20.14
C GLU A 166 -16.86 1.40 -21.22
N GLY A 167 -16.57 2.69 -21.36
CA GLY A 167 -15.58 3.19 -22.32
C GLY A 167 -14.19 2.61 -22.07
N ILE A 168 -13.71 2.64 -20.82
CA ILE A 168 -12.40 2.08 -20.46
C ILE A 168 -12.36 0.55 -20.66
N TYR A 169 -13.48 -0.14 -20.41
CA TYR A 169 -13.54 -1.59 -20.58
C TYR A 169 -13.24 -2.03 -22.02
N HIS A 170 -13.59 -1.20 -23.00
CA HIS A 170 -13.34 -1.46 -24.42
C HIS A 170 -11.96 -0.98 -24.90
N VAL A 171 -11.20 -0.26 -24.07
CA VAL A 171 -9.85 0.19 -24.43
C VAL A 171 -8.85 -0.95 -24.23
N ALA A 172 -8.35 -1.49 -25.33
CA ALA A 172 -7.29 -2.48 -25.31
C ALA A 172 -5.93 -1.81 -25.09
N PHE A 173 -5.30 -2.06 -23.95
CA PHE A 173 -3.92 -1.63 -23.72
C PHE A 173 -2.94 -2.72 -24.14
N PRO A 174 -2.04 -2.46 -25.09
CA PRO A 174 -1.03 -3.42 -25.48
C PRO A 174 -0.21 -3.90 -24.28
N ARG A 175 -0.07 -5.22 -24.11
CA ARG A 175 0.71 -5.87 -23.05
C ARG A 175 0.19 -5.66 -21.61
N ARG A 176 -1.06 -5.27 -21.42
CA ARG A 176 -1.68 -5.18 -20.09
C ARG A 176 -2.92 -6.06 -20.05
N LYS A 177 -3.08 -6.78 -18.96
CA LYS A 177 -4.32 -7.51 -18.67
C LYS A 177 -5.23 -6.63 -17.85
N MET A 178 -6.45 -6.47 -18.31
CA MET A 178 -7.50 -5.81 -17.55
C MET A 178 -8.28 -6.85 -16.76
N GLN A 179 -8.51 -6.60 -15.50
CA GLN A 179 -9.37 -7.41 -14.63
C GLN A 179 -10.45 -6.51 -14.03
N LYS A 180 -11.70 -6.97 -14.12
CA LYS A 180 -12.85 -6.31 -13.52
C LYS A 180 -13.17 -6.95 -12.18
N TYR A 181 -13.16 -6.17 -11.12
CA TYR A 181 -13.54 -6.58 -9.78
C TYR A 181 -14.72 -5.71 -9.31
N GLY A 182 -15.95 -6.20 -9.50
CA GLY A 182 -17.13 -5.39 -9.18
C GLY A 182 -17.12 -4.05 -9.93
N ASN A 183 -16.99 -2.95 -9.20
CA ASN A 183 -16.91 -1.59 -9.72
C ASN A 183 -15.46 -1.08 -9.86
N CYS A 184 -14.48 -1.96 -9.90
CA CYS A 184 -13.07 -1.60 -10.02
C CYS A 184 -12.46 -2.23 -11.28
N LEU A 185 -11.70 -1.43 -12.04
CA LEU A 185 -10.91 -1.87 -13.17
C LEU A 185 -9.42 -1.81 -12.79
N LEU A 186 -8.73 -2.91 -12.95
CA LEU A 186 -7.31 -3.03 -12.67
C LEU A 186 -6.55 -3.37 -13.95
N TYR A 187 -5.60 -2.50 -14.31
CA TYR A 187 -4.63 -2.77 -15.37
C TYR A 187 -3.32 -3.24 -14.75
N THR A 188 -2.97 -4.50 -14.97
CA THR A 188 -1.72 -5.05 -14.48
C THR A 188 -0.67 -5.07 -15.58
N SER A 189 0.55 -4.67 -15.28
CA SER A 189 1.68 -4.94 -16.15
C SER A 189 1.89 -6.46 -16.24
N PRO A 190 2.19 -7.03 -17.43
CA PRO A 190 2.50 -8.44 -17.53
C PRO A 190 3.68 -8.78 -16.63
N SER A 191 3.56 -9.87 -15.88
CA SER A 191 4.65 -10.31 -15.01
C SER A 191 5.89 -10.68 -15.84
N PRO A 192 7.09 -10.70 -15.25
CA PRO A 192 8.27 -11.21 -15.96
C PRO A 192 8.11 -12.64 -16.47
N ARG A 193 7.22 -13.45 -15.87
CA ARG A 193 6.86 -14.79 -16.35
C ARG A 193 6.02 -14.72 -17.63
N ASP A 194 5.09 -13.81 -17.73
CA ASP A 194 4.25 -13.62 -18.92
C ASP A 194 5.10 -13.21 -20.14
N LYS A 195 6.19 -12.47 -19.92
CA LYS A 195 7.14 -12.08 -20.97
C LYS A 195 7.94 -13.27 -21.53
N ARG A 196 8.13 -14.34 -20.75
CA ARG A 196 8.81 -15.56 -21.23
C ARG A 196 7.91 -16.42 -22.10
N GLN A 197 6.62 -16.48 -21.80
CA GLN A 197 5.66 -17.27 -22.60
C GLN A 197 5.37 -16.65 -23.98
N SER A 198 5.49 -15.33 -24.12
CA SER A 198 5.28 -14.64 -25.40
C SER A 198 6.46 -14.73 -26.38
N ARG A 199 7.56 -15.41 -26.02
CA ARG A 199 8.75 -15.61 -26.84
C ARG A 199 8.96 -17.06 -27.33
N MET A 200 8.01 -17.95 -27.09
CA MET A 200 8.02 -19.27 -27.70
C MET A 200 7.34 -19.18 -29.07
N PRO A 201 8.00 -19.66 -30.13
CA PRO A 201 7.45 -19.67 -31.48
C PRO A 201 6.24 -20.57 -31.60
#